data_40f93cccba0dad8ca5fcb63cc991e8dc
#
_entry.id   40f93cccba0dad8ca5fcb63cc991e8dc
#
_cell.length_a   1.000
_cell.length_b   1.000
_cell.length_c   1.000
_cell.angle_alpha   90.00
_cell.angle_beta   90.00
_cell.angle_gamma   90.00
#
_symmetry.space_group_name_H-M   'P 1'
#
loop_
_entity.id
_entity.type
_entity.pdbx_description
1 polymer ?
#
loop_
_entity_poly.entity_id
_entity_poly.type
_entity_poly.pdbx_seq_one_letter_code
_entity_poly.pdbx_strand_id
1 'polypeptide(L)'
;MALTLFSRRATARSLGSCTTIRAFSTPVNDTFPPSPSAPPPPPEASHVLRNAVSAQGTRYNWTRDEIRDIYNTPLMELAFQSATLHRRFHRPSAIQMCTLMNIKTGGCSEDCSYCAQSSRYNTGLTATKMSSVDSVLEAARIAKSNGSTRFCMGAAWRDMRGRKTSLKNVKSMIEGVRAMDLEVCVTLGMIDQAQAEDLAQAGLTAYNHNLDTSREHYPSVISTRTYDERLQTLSHVRQAGINVCSGGILGLGETPEDHVGLIHTVSTLPQHPESFPVNALVPIKGTPLGDKLPEGKRPIPFDAILRTIATARLTMPATIIRIAAGRTTMSEAEQILCFSAGANAVFTGEKMLTTEAVGWDTDKAMFEKYGLVPMKSFERGELRDMKGKLEASSWRDVKDAAEQDGKAVGLEL
;
A
#
# COMPACT_ATOMS: atom_id res chain seq x y z
N MET A 1 66.07 21.58 -22.44
CA MET A 1 67.27 20.76 -22.35
C MET A 1 66.85 19.31 -22.36
N ALA A 2 67.06 18.73 -23.46
CA ALA A 2 67.69 17.49 -23.87
C ALA A 2 66.94 16.19 -23.50
N LEU A 3 66.34 15.71 -24.52
CA LEU A 3 66.17 14.33 -25.01
C LEU A 3 67.22 13.34 -24.52
N THR A 4 66.82 12.09 -24.26
CA THR A 4 67.59 10.92 -24.76
C THR A 4 66.63 9.73 -24.99
N LEU A 5 66.49 9.35 -26.22
CA LEU A 5 65.96 8.11 -26.76
C LEU A 5 66.98 6.95 -26.49
N PHE A 6 66.50 5.78 -26.11
CA PHE A 6 67.23 4.52 -26.31
C PHE A 6 66.34 3.49 -26.99
N SER A 7 66.71 3.30 -28.25
CA SER A 7 66.37 2.15 -29.13
C SER A 7 67.17 0.94 -28.70
N ARG A 8 66.57 -0.25 -28.55
CA ARG A 8 67.27 -1.54 -28.69
C ARG A 8 66.49 -2.51 -29.55
N ARG A 9 67.25 -2.97 -30.51
CA ARG A 9 66.88 -3.87 -31.60
C ARG A 9 66.50 -5.27 -31.12
N ALA A 10 65.60 -5.88 -31.91
CA ALA A 10 65.30 -7.28 -31.93
C ALA A 10 66.45 -8.14 -32.41
N THR A 11 66.65 -9.30 -31.78
CA THR A 11 67.38 -10.41 -32.39
C THR A 11 66.48 -11.63 -32.36
N ALA A 12 66.16 -12.12 -33.58
CA ALA A 12 65.53 -13.38 -33.82
C ALA A 12 66.52 -14.53 -33.49
N ARG A 13 66.06 -15.53 -32.78
CA ARG A 13 66.67 -16.87 -32.76
C ARG A 13 65.66 -17.94 -33.14
N SER A 14 66.12 -18.74 -34.08
CA SER A 14 65.40 -19.82 -34.80
C SER A 14 65.22 -21.09 -33.97
N LEU A 15 64.10 -21.75 -34.25
CA LEU A 15 63.94 -23.22 -34.41
C LEU A 15 64.47 -24.12 -33.30
N GLY A 16 63.58 -24.72 -32.56
CA GLY A 16 63.80 -25.90 -31.72
C GLY A 16 62.58 -26.78 -31.71
N SER A 17 62.69 -27.85 -32.46
CA SER A 17 62.15 -29.22 -32.28
C SER A 17 60.72 -29.41 -31.85
N CYS A 18 59.93 -29.84 -32.80
CA CYS A 18 58.59 -30.40 -32.60
C CYS A 18 58.66 -31.70 -31.76
N THR A 19 58.18 -31.66 -30.54
CA THR A 19 57.99 -32.92 -29.75
C THR A 19 56.54 -33.34 -29.93
N THR A 20 56.35 -34.44 -30.56
CA THR A 20 55.09 -35.18 -30.78
C THR A 20 54.45 -35.48 -29.39
N ILE A 21 53.40 -34.78 -29.03
CA ILE A 21 52.56 -35.18 -27.92
C ILE A 21 51.68 -36.36 -28.40
N ARG A 22 51.94 -37.52 -27.87
CA ARG A 22 51.04 -38.69 -28.03
C ARG A 22 49.72 -38.33 -27.25
N ALA A 23 48.64 -38.22 -28.00
CA ALA A 23 47.31 -38.17 -27.43
C ALA A 23 47.01 -39.55 -26.81
N PHE A 24 46.90 -39.56 -25.47
CA PHE A 24 46.27 -40.66 -24.74
C PHE A 24 44.76 -40.47 -24.88
N SER A 25 44.17 -41.16 -25.86
CA SER A 25 42.71 -41.33 -25.92
C SER A 25 42.34 -42.49 -25.00
N THR A 26 42.01 -42.18 -23.76
CA THR A 26 41.19 -43.08 -22.93
C THR A 26 39.75 -42.99 -23.46
N PRO A 27 39.07 -44.12 -23.71
CA PRO A 27 37.65 -44.07 -24.04
C PRO A 27 36.90 -43.55 -22.80
N VAL A 28 36.41 -42.32 -22.88
CA VAL A 28 35.45 -41.81 -21.91
C VAL A 28 34.17 -42.60 -22.17
N ASN A 29 33.81 -43.43 -21.21
CA ASN A 29 32.53 -44.13 -21.25
C ASN A 29 31.45 -43.07 -20.96
N ASP A 30 30.91 -42.44 -22.00
CA ASP A 30 29.83 -41.46 -21.95
C ASP A 30 28.50 -42.16 -21.61
N THR A 31 28.43 -42.76 -20.43
CA THR A 31 27.13 -43.02 -19.79
C THR A 31 26.77 -41.83 -18.91
N PHE A 32 26.35 -40.72 -19.54
CA PHE A 32 25.58 -39.74 -18.83
C PHE A 32 24.32 -40.44 -18.29
N PRO A 33 24.00 -40.30 -17.00
CA PRO A 33 22.70 -40.74 -16.54
C PRO A 33 21.62 -40.03 -17.37
N PRO A 34 20.50 -40.72 -17.69
CA PRO A 34 19.44 -40.11 -18.47
C PRO A 34 19.09 -38.76 -17.82
N SER A 35 19.07 -37.70 -18.62
CA SER A 35 18.67 -36.38 -18.16
C SER A 35 17.38 -36.54 -17.34
N PRO A 36 17.29 -35.99 -16.12
CA PRO A 36 16.05 -36.01 -15.38
C PRO A 36 14.96 -35.51 -16.32
N SER A 37 13.85 -36.24 -16.41
CA SER A 37 12.70 -35.86 -17.22
C SER A 37 12.42 -34.36 -16.96
N ALA A 38 12.28 -33.58 -18.03
CA ALA A 38 12.00 -32.17 -17.92
C ALA A 38 10.86 -31.97 -16.90
N PRO A 39 10.97 -31.03 -15.97
CA PRO A 39 9.89 -30.78 -15.04
C PRO A 39 8.59 -30.54 -15.84
N PRO A 40 7.45 -31.01 -15.36
CA PRO A 40 6.18 -30.77 -16.04
C PRO A 40 6.06 -29.27 -16.34
N PRO A 41 5.53 -28.90 -17.51
CA PRO A 41 5.33 -27.49 -17.82
C PRO A 41 4.54 -26.85 -16.68
N PRO A 42 4.87 -25.59 -16.31
CA PRO A 42 4.12 -24.90 -15.27
C PRO A 42 2.63 -24.93 -15.64
N PRO A 43 1.73 -25.10 -14.65
CA PRO A 43 0.30 -25.11 -14.91
C PRO A 43 -0.07 -23.83 -15.67
N GLU A 44 -0.77 -23.99 -16.79
CA GLU A 44 -1.27 -22.82 -17.55
C GLU A 44 -2.05 -21.90 -16.61
N ALA A 45 -1.82 -20.57 -16.73
CA ALA A 45 -2.57 -19.60 -15.99
C ALA A 45 -4.07 -19.83 -16.18
N SER A 46 -4.86 -19.77 -15.10
CA SER A 46 -6.29 -20.05 -15.18
C SER A 46 -6.97 -19.11 -16.18
N HIS A 47 -8.06 -19.55 -16.77
CA HIS A 47 -8.86 -18.71 -17.68
C HIS A 47 -9.30 -17.41 -16.95
N VAL A 48 -9.64 -17.50 -15.67
CA VAL A 48 -10.04 -16.36 -14.84
C VAL A 48 -8.91 -15.34 -14.72
N LEU A 49 -7.69 -15.79 -14.43
CA LEU A 49 -6.50 -14.93 -14.32
C LEU A 49 -6.19 -14.24 -15.66
N ARG A 50 -6.21 -14.97 -16.77
CA ARG A 50 -6.00 -14.40 -18.11
C ARG A 50 -7.04 -13.30 -18.42
N ASN A 51 -8.30 -13.54 -18.12
CA ASN A 51 -9.37 -12.56 -18.30
C ASN A 51 -9.18 -11.32 -17.43
N ALA A 52 -8.79 -11.49 -16.16
CA ALA A 52 -8.50 -10.39 -15.26
C ALA A 52 -7.38 -9.48 -15.82
N VAL A 53 -6.28 -10.08 -16.28
CA VAL A 53 -5.11 -9.35 -16.81
C VAL A 53 -5.42 -8.63 -18.12
N SER A 54 -6.22 -9.25 -19.00
CA SER A 54 -6.58 -8.68 -20.31
C SER A 54 -7.73 -7.65 -20.25
N ALA A 55 -8.33 -7.45 -19.07
CA ALA A 55 -9.49 -6.56 -18.89
C ALA A 55 -9.19 -5.13 -19.40
N GLN A 56 -10.14 -4.56 -20.14
CA GLN A 56 -10.06 -3.19 -20.67
C GLN A 56 -10.75 -2.16 -19.75
N GLY A 57 -11.21 -2.59 -18.58
CA GLY A 57 -11.90 -1.74 -17.59
C GLY A 57 -12.10 -2.46 -16.27
N THR A 58 -12.83 -1.82 -15.37
CA THR A 58 -13.16 -2.37 -14.06
C THR A 58 -14.33 -3.35 -14.16
N ARG A 59 -14.30 -4.40 -13.36
CA ARG A 59 -15.35 -5.42 -13.27
C ARG A 59 -15.87 -5.50 -11.83
N TYR A 60 -17.20 -5.56 -11.65
CA TYR A 60 -17.87 -5.51 -10.33
C TYR A 60 -18.66 -6.80 -10.00
N ASN A 61 -18.71 -7.76 -10.88
CA ASN A 61 -19.48 -9.01 -10.72
C ASN A 61 -18.57 -10.23 -10.54
N TRP A 62 -17.52 -10.08 -9.75
CA TRP A 62 -16.64 -11.18 -9.37
C TRP A 62 -17.39 -12.21 -8.54
N THR A 63 -17.19 -13.48 -8.83
CA THR A 63 -17.60 -14.56 -7.93
C THR A 63 -16.50 -14.85 -6.91
N ARG A 64 -16.88 -15.40 -5.77
CA ARG A 64 -15.92 -15.80 -4.74
C ARG A 64 -14.93 -16.86 -5.23
N ASP A 65 -15.43 -17.78 -6.08
CA ASP A 65 -14.61 -18.86 -6.67
C ASP A 65 -13.56 -18.30 -7.65
N GLU A 66 -13.92 -17.30 -8.46
CA GLU A 66 -12.97 -16.63 -9.34
C GLU A 66 -11.87 -15.92 -8.54
N ILE A 67 -12.22 -15.23 -7.46
CA ILE A 67 -11.23 -14.57 -6.59
C ILE A 67 -10.35 -15.59 -5.88
N ARG A 68 -10.93 -16.73 -5.43
CA ARG A 68 -10.17 -17.84 -4.85
C ARG A 68 -9.18 -18.43 -5.83
N ASP A 69 -9.58 -18.63 -7.08
CA ASP A 69 -8.73 -19.12 -8.15
C ASP A 69 -7.54 -18.17 -8.39
N ILE A 70 -7.79 -16.86 -8.48
CA ILE A 70 -6.75 -15.83 -8.57
C ILE A 70 -5.84 -15.88 -7.33
N TYR A 71 -6.40 -15.88 -6.12
CA TYR A 71 -5.65 -15.84 -4.86
C TYR A 71 -4.72 -17.05 -4.70
N ASN A 72 -5.16 -18.22 -5.14
CA ASN A 72 -4.40 -19.48 -5.05
C ASN A 72 -3.41 -19.70 -6.21
N THR A 73 -3.35 -18.81 -7.18
CA THR A 73 -2.32 -18.85 -8.23
C THR A 73 -0.92 -18.94 -7.63
N PRO A 74 0.04 -19.70 -8.23
CA PRO A 74 1.44 -19.69 -7.77
C PRO A 74 1.95 -18.26 -7.57
N LEU A 75 2.59 -17.99 -6.42
CA LEU A 75 2.82 -16.61 -5.95
C LEU A 75 3.59 -15.74 -6.94
N MET A 76 4.61 -16.31 -7.60
CA MET A 76 5.42 -15.55 -8.57
C MET A 76 4.60 -15.20 -9.81
N GLU A 77 3.77 -16.11 -10.29
CA GLU A 77 2.86 -15.88 -11.41
C GLU A 77 1.81 -14.82 -11.03
N LEU A 78 1.20 -14.94 -9.86
CA LEU A 78 0.25 -13.98 -9.33
C LEU A 78 0.85 -12.56 -9.26
N ALA A 79 2.05 -12.42 -8.71
CA ALA A 79 2.75 -11.14 -8.60
C ALA A 79 3.10 -10.56 -9.99
N PHE A 80 3.57 -11.39 -10.92
CA PHE A 80 3.89 -10.97 -12.29
C PHE A 80 2.64 -10.47 -13.03
N GLN A 81 1.56 -11.21 -12.99
CA GLN A 81 0.31 -10.83 -13.65
C GLN A 81 -0.31 -9.58 -13.04
N SER A 82 -0.24 -9.45 -11.73
CA SER A 82 -0.66 -8.25 -11.02
C SER A 82 0.18 -7.02 -11.43
N ALA A 83 1.51 -7.16 -11.52
CA ALA A 83 2.41 -6.11 -12.00
C ALA A 83 2.08 -5.69 -13.45
N THR A 84 1.74 -6.67 -14.30
CA THR A 84 1.35 -6.43 -15.69
C THR A 84 0.09 -5.57 -15.76
N LEU A 85 -0.95 -5.91 -15.00
CA LEU A 85 -2.17 -5.12 -14.95
C LEU A 85 -1.97 -3.75 -14.28
N HIS A 86 -1.16 -3.69 -13.21
CA HIS A 86 -0.84 -2.45 -12.52
C HIS A 86 -0.30 -1.37 -13.48
N ARG A 87 0.65 -1.72 -14.34
CA ARG A 87 1.26 -0.81 -15.34
C ARG A 87 0.25 -0.25 -16.34
N ARG A 88 -0.85 -0.95 -16.57
CA ARG A 88 -1.91 -0.50 -17.48
C ARG A 88 -2.81 0.58 -16.88
N PHE A 89 -2.89 0.66 -15.55
CA PHE A 89 -3.75 1.61 -14.85
C PHE A 89 -2.97 2.69 -14.09
N HIS A 90 -1.75 2.41 -13.69
CA HIS A 90 -0.92 3.31 -12.87
C HIS A 90 0.48 3.47 -13.44
N ARG A 91 1.14 4.54 -13.09
CA ARG A 91 2.60 4.65 -13.25
C ARG A 91 3.26 3.79 -12.17
N PRO A 92 4.03 2.76 -12.53
CA PRO A 92 4.53 1.79 -11.54
C PRO A 92 5.54 2.39 -10.55
N SER A 93 6.18 3.50 -10.89
CA SER A 93 7.08 4.23 -10.00
C SER A 93 6.38 5.23 -9.08
N ALA A 94 5.11 5.56 -9.32
CA ALA A 94 4.40 6.58 -8.54
C ALA A 94 3.76 5.98 -7.29
N ILE A 95 4.19 6.46 -6.11
CA ILE A 95 3.72 5.99 -4.80
C ILE A 95 3.08 7.15 -4.04
N GLN A 96 1.82 7.02 -3.66
CA GLN A 96 1.12 8.04 -2.87
C GLN A 96 1.66 8.03 -1.43
N MET A 97 2.25 9.15 -1.01
CA MET A 97 2.70 9.37 0.35
C MET A 97 1.57 9.98 1.19
N CYS A 98 1.21 9.31 2.29
CA CYS A 98 0.18 9.78 3.20
C CYS A 98 0.73 9.95 4.60
N THR A 99 0.41 11.06 5.24
CA THR A 99 0.63 11.22 6.68
C THR A 99 -0.68 11.08 7.43
N LEU A 100 -0.66 10.34 8.53
CA LEU A 100 -1.83 10.12 9.39
C LEU A 100 -1.61 10.76 10.75
N MET A 101 -2.54 11.61 11.14
CA MET A 101 -2.61 12.20 12.48
C MET A 101 -3.80 11.67 13.28
N ASN A 102 -3.56 11.26 14.51
CA ASN A 102 -4.63 10.93 15.44
C ASN A 102 -5.14 12.21 16.10
N ILE A 103 -6.27 12.75 15.63
CA ILE A 103 -6.84 14.00 16.14
C ILE A 103 -7.59 13.81 17.45
N LYS A 104 -7.91 12.57 17.82
CA LYS A 104 -8.48 12.20 19.12
C LYS A 104 -8.10 10.75 19.43
N THR A 105 -7.30 10.54 20.48
CA THR A 105 -6.79 9.22 20.89
C THR A 105 -7.64 8.63 22.00
N GLY A 106 -7.85 7.30 21.96
CA GLY A 106 -8.42 6.51 23.05
C GLY A 106 -9.88 6.80 23.42
N GLY A 107 -10.44 5.99 24.31
CA GLY A 107 -11.82 6.15 24.81
C GLY A 107 -12.90 5.82 23.78
N CYS A 108 -12.61 4.98 22.78
CA CYS A 108 -13.61 4.45 21.85
C CYS A 108 -14.46 3.38 22.57
N SER A 109 -15.78 3.40 22.40
CA SER A 109 -16.70 2.45 23.03
C SER A 109 -16.80 1.10 22.30
N GLU A 110 -16.15 0.94 21.16
CA GLU A 110 -16.08 -0.33 20.42
C GLU A 110 -15.20 -1.37 21.14
N ASP A 111 -15.41 -2.64 20.81
CA ASP A 111 -14.69 -3.79 21.37
C ASP A 111 -13.76 -4.48 20.36
N CYS A 112 -13.33 -3.78 19.31
CA CYS A 112 -12.41 -4.37 18.33
C CYS A 112 -11.22 -5.03 19.03
N SER A 113 -11.10 -6.36 18.93
CA SER A 113 -10.19 -7.19 19.74
C SER A 113 -8.69 -6.90 19.55
N TYR A 114 -8.34 -6.12 18.54
CA TYR A 114 -6.98 -5.69 18.19
C TYR A 114 -6.67 -4.23 18.58
N CYS A 115 -7.69 -3.44 18.97
CA CYS A 115 -7.57 -1.98 18.97
C CYS A 115 -7.18 -1.41 20.34
N ALA A 116 -6.00 -0.80 20.42
CA ALA A 116 -5.54 -0.13 21.63
C ALA A 116 -6.40 1.06 22.06
N GLN A 117 -7.22 1.63 21.17
CA GLN A 117 -8.02 2.81 21.45
C GLN A 117 -9.37 2.51 22.09
N SER A 118 -9.73 1.22 22.22
CA SER A 118 -10.93 0.79 22.91
C SER A 118 -10.87 1.15 24.41
N SER A 119 -11.96 1.71 24.94
CA SER A 119 -12.11 1.94 26.38
C SER A 119 -12.39 0.68 27.18
N ARG A 120 -12.57 -0.45 26.52
CA ARG A 120 -12.85 -1.76 27.13
C ARG A 120 -11.58 -2.51 27.53
N TYR A 121 -10.41 -2.04 27.08
CA TYR A 121 -9.13 -2.73 27.27
C TYR A 121 -8.12 -1.83 28.01
N ASN A 122 -7.27 -2.46 28.81
CA ASN A 122 -6.22 -1.76 29.53
C ASN A 122 -4.89 -1.87 28.74
N THR A 123 -4.71 -0.97 27.81
CA THR A 123 -3.52 -0.92 26.94
C THR A 123 -2.49 0.12 27.36
N GLY A 124 -2.68 0.78 28.51
CA GLY A 124 -1.85 1.89 28.96
C GLY A 124 -2.06 3.19 28.15
N LEU A 125 -2.91 3.18 27.14
CA LEU A 125 -3.17 4.35 26.30
C LEU A 125 -4.08 5.35 27.01
N THR A 126 -3.58 6.56 27.24
CA THR A 126 -4.38 7.65 27.84
C THR A 126 -5.27 8.31 26.79
N ALA A 127 -6.57 8.43 27.09
CA ALA A 127 -7.50 9.13 26.22
C ALA A 127 -7.23 10.63 26.20
N THR A 128 -7.19 11.25 25.01
CA THR A 128 -6.95 12.68 24.83
C THR A 128 -8.23 13.41 24.43
N LYS A 129 -8.25 14.71 24.65
CA LYS A 129 -9.23 15.61 24.00
C LYS A 129 -8.91 15.70 22.50
N MET A 130 -9.86 16.18 21.73
CA MET A 130 -9.66 16.45 20.31
C MET A 130 -8.60 17.55 20.12
N SER A 131 -7.71 17.38 19.15
CA SER A 131 -6.70 18.36 18.77
C SER A 131 -7.35 19.67 18.31
N SER A 132 -6.65 20.79 18.49
CA SER A 132 -7.09 22.07 17.92
C SER A 132 -6.95 22.09 16.39
N VAL A 133 -7.73 22.94 15.73
CA VAL A 133 -7.63 23.14 14.28
C VAL A 133 -6.19 23.55 13.90
N ASP A 134 -5.62 24.52 14.61
CA ASP A 134 -4.27 25.04 14.33
C ASP A 134 -3.19 23.96 14.42
N SER A 135 -3.25 23.08 15.44
CA SER A 135 -2.27 22.00 15.56
C SER A 135 -2.37 20.97 14.41
N VAL A 136 -3.58 20.75 13.92
CA VAL A 136 -3.80 19.86 12.75
C VAL A 136 -3.28 20.49 11.47
N LEU A 137 -3.54 21.78 11.27
CA LEU A 137 -3.04 22.52 10.10
C LEU A 137 -1.53 22.62 10.09
N GLU A 138 -0.89 22.79 11.25
CA GLU A 138 0.57 22.77 11.35
C GLU A 138 1.15 21.39 11.00
N ALA A 139 0.56 20.32 11.53
CA ALA A 139 0.97 18.96 11.18
C ALA A 139 0.79 18.66 9.66
N ALA A 140 -0.26 19.20 9.05
CA ALA A 140 -0.50 19.07 7.62
C ALA A 140 0.55 19.84 6.79
N ARG A 141 0.99 21.05 7.21
CA ARG A 141 2.08 21.78 6.56
C ARG A 141 3.39 21.00 6.62
N ILE A 142 3.73 20.46 7.80
CA ILE A 142 4.92 19.61 7.98
C ILE A 142 4.85 18.39 7.08
N ALA A 143 3.70 17.70 7.01
CA ALA A 143 3.50 16.56 6.14
C ALA A 143 3.71 16.94 4.67
N LYS A 144 3.13 18.06 4.21
CA LYS A 144 3.28 18.56 2.83
C LYS A 144 4.74 18.87 2.51
N SER A 145 5.46 19.58 3.38
CA SER A 145 6.88 19.92 3.18
C SER A 145 7.79 18.67 3.11
N ASN A 146 7.33 17.56 3.69
CA ASN A 146 8.01 16.25 3.59
C ASN A 146 7.56 15.39 2.41
N GLY A 147 6.73 15.92 1.50
CA GLY A 147 6.32 15.26 0.27
C GLY A 147 5.04 14.44 0.37
N SER A 148 4.29 14.52 1.49
CA SER A 148 2.98 13.89 1.56
C SER A 148 1.98 14.62 0.66
N THR A 149 1.23 13.86 -0.14
CA THR A 149 0.20 14.38 -1.04
C THR A 149 -1.21 14.13 -0.53
N ARG A 150 -1.32 13.39 0.58
CA ARG A 150 -2.56 13.12 1.30
C ARG A 150 -2.34 13.22 2.80
N PHE A 151 -3.25 13.90 3.49
CA PHE A 151 -3.26 13.98 4.95
C PHE A 151 -4.50 13.28 5.51
N CYS A 152 -4.29 12.34 6.40
CA CYS A 152 -5.34 11.53 7.00
C CYS A 152 -5.52 11.92 8.47
N MET A 153 -6.77 12.03 8.94
CA MET A 153 -7.12 12.37 10.32
C MET A 153 -7.96 11.25 10.93
N GLY A 154 -7.48 10.63 12.01
CA GLY A 154 -8.20 9.59 12.74
C GLY A 154 -8.74 10.07 14.08
N ALA A 155 -9.96 9.70 14.43
CA ALA A 155 -10.51 9.90 15.76
C ALA A 155 -11.06 8.60 16.34
N ALA A 156 -10.70 8.30 17.59
CA ALA A 156 -11.17 7.11 18.30
C ALA A 156 -12.63 7.25 18.72
N TRP A 157 -13.53 7.18 17.77
CA TRP A 157 -14.98 7.20 17.97
C TRP A 157 -15.66 5.99 17.35
N ARG A 158 -16.73 5.54 18.01
CA ARG A 158 -17.66 4.57 17.45
C ARG A 158 -18.45 5.20 16.30
N ASP A 159 -19.00 6.40 16.56
CA ASP A 159 -19.85 7.14 15.63
C ASP A 159 -19.81 8.65 15.92
N MET A 160 -20.41 9.44 15.04
CA MET A 160 -20.49 10.89 15.14
C MET A 160 -21.80 11.40 15.79
N ARG A 161 -22.66 10.53 16.29
CA ARG A 161 -23.94 10.93 16.90
C ARG A 161 -23.73 11.87 18.09
N GLY A 162 -24.47 12.97 18.11
CA GLY A 162 -24.41 13.97 19.18
C GLY A 162 -23.14 14.82 19.21
N ARG A 163 -22.20 14.67 18.27
CA ARG A 163 -20.88 15.34 18.25
C ARG A 163 -20.86 16.59 17.37
N LYS A 164 -21.89 17.46 17.44
CA LYS A 164 -22.02 18.64 16.56
C LYS A 164 -20.79 19.55 16.58
N THR A 165 -20.26 19.88 17.79
CA THR A 165 -19.06 20.72 17.92
C THR A 165 -17.82 20.05 17.32
N SER A 166 -17.65 18.75 17.53
CA SER A 166 -16.54 18.00 16.93
C SER A 166 -16.64 17.98 15.40
N LEU A 167 -17.84 17.79 14.86
CA LEU A 167 -18.06 17.82 13.40
C LEU A 167 -17.71 19.21 12.83
N LYS A 168 -18.13 20.30 13.48
CA LYS A 168 -17.75 21.67 13.07
C LYS A 168 -16.22 21.85 13.02
N ASN A 169 -15.50 21.41 14.04
CA ASN A 169 -14.05 21.53 14.07
C ASN A 169 -13.38 20.65 12.98
N VAL A 170 -13.88 19.43 12.76
CA VAL A 170 -13.39 18.56 11.67
C VAL A 170 -13.61 19.19 10.30
N LYS A 171 -14.76 19.86 10.07
CA LYS A 171 -15.02 20.62 8.82
C LYS A 171 -13.95 21.70 8.63
N SER A 172 -13.65 22.50 9.65
CA SER A 172 -12.59 23.53 9.56
C SER A 172 -11.20 22.95 9.33
N MET A 173 -10.88 21.76 9.91
CA MET A 173 -9.65 21.06 9.62
C MET A 173 -9.60 20.61 8.16
N ILE A 174 -10.69 20.06 7.63
CA ILE A 174 -10.79 19.62 6.23
C ILE A 174 -10.56 20.81 5.29
N GLU A 175 -11.29 21.91 5.50
CA GLU A 175 -11.17 23.13 4.70
C GLU A 175 -9.73 23.66 4.67
N GLY A 176 -9.09 23.74 5.84
CA GLY A 176 -7.71 24.21 5.95
C GLY A 176 -6.68 23.28 5.29
N VAL A 177 -6.84 21.96 5.40
CA VAL A 177 -5.95 20.99 4.72
C VAL A 177 -6.18 21.03 3.21
N ARG A 178 -7.42 21.18 2.75
CA ARG A 178 -7.76 21.35 1.33
C ARG A 178 -7.14 22.59 0.72
N ALA A 179 -7.13 23.69 1.48
CA ALA A 179 -6.49 24.94 1.05
C ALA A 179 -4.98 24.81 0.82
N MET A 180 -4.36 23.75 1.33
CA MET A 180 -2.95 23.41 1.09
C MET A 180 -2.76 22.52 -0.17
N ASP A 181 -3.79 22.27 -0.96
CA ASP A 181 -3.76 21.36 -2.12
C ASP A 181 -3.40 19.90 -1.77
N LEU A 182 -3.75 19.47 -0.57
CA LEU A 182 -3.63 18.09 -0.13
C LEU A 182 -4.96 17.34 -0.31
N GLU A 183 -4.89 16.06 -0.65
CA GLU A 183 -6.03 15.19 -0.40
C GLU A 183 -6.26 15.07 1.11
N VAL A 184 -7.50 15.09 1.54
CA VAL A 184 -7.85 14.91 2.94
C VAL A 184 -8.72 13.68 3.14
N CYS A 185 -8.35 12.85 4.11
CA CYS A 185 -9.12 11.66 4.49
C CYS A 185 -9.42 11.71 5.98
N VAL A 186 -10.62 11.27 6.38
CA VAL A 186 -10.95 11.15 7.79
C VAL A 186 -11.45 9.76 8.16
N THR A 187 -11.24 9.37 9.43
CA THR A 187 -11.77 8.17 10.07
C THR A 187 -12.47 8.59 11.36
N LEU A 188 -13.79 8.68 11.36
CA LEU A 188 -14.58 9.21 12.47
C LEU A 188 -15.57 8.20 13.06
N GLY A 189 -15.41 6.91 12.72
CA GLY A 189 -16.37 5.87 13.06
C GLY A 189 -17.54 5.82 12.06
N MET A 190 -18.73 5.47 12.52
CA MET A 190 -19.94 5.46 11.69
C MET A 190 -20.49 6.87 11.53
N ILE A 191 -20.97 7.16 10.32
CA ILE A 191 -21.64 8.43 10.00
C ILE A 191 -22.96 8.15 9.27
N ASP A 192 -23.93 9.01 9.46
CA ASP A 192 -25.16 9.01 8.71
C ASP A 192 -25.05 9.85 7.42
N GLN A 193 -26.10 9.85 6.61
CA GLN A 193 -26.13 10.55 5.33
C GLN A 193 -25.90 12.07 5.49
N ALA A 194 -26.57 12.70 6.44
CA ALA A 194 -26.45 14.15 6.67
C ALA A 194 -25.03 14.54 7.09
N GLN A 195 -24.38 13.73 7.94
CA GLN A 195 -22.99 13.93 8.36
C GLN A 195 -22.02 13.72 7.17
N ALA A 196 -22.29 12.76 6.30
CA ALA A 196 -21.49 12.57 5.08
C ALA A 196 -21.62 13.78 4.14
N GLU A 197 -22.81 14.29 3.92
CA GLU A 197 -23.05 15.49 3.12
C GLU A 197 -22.38 16.75 3.71
N ASP A 198 -22.44 16.91 5.03
CA ASP A 198 -21.73 17.98 5.74
C ASP A 198 -20.21 17.94 5.52
N LEU A 199 -19.63 16.73 5.55
CA LEU A 199 -18.20 16.54 5.29
C LEU A 199 -17.84 16.77 3.82
N ALA A 200 -18.71 16.36 2.89
CA ALA A 200 -18.54 16.62 1.45
C ALA A 200 -18.53 18.13 1.16
N GLN A 201 -19.46 18.88 1.75
CA GLN A 201 -19.52 20.35 1.63
C GLN A 201 -18.25 21.05 2.15
N ALA A 202 -17.60 20.50 3.16
CA ALA A 202 -16.30 20.99 3.65
C ALA A 202 -15.12 20.62 2.72
N GLY A 203 -15.37 19.90 1.63
CA GLY A 203 -14.36 19.50 0.67
C GLY A 203 -13.60 18.21 1.02
N LEU A 204 -14.19 17.32 1.85
CA LEU A 204 -13.59 16.04 2.17
C LEU A 204 -13.38 15.21 0.89
N THR A 205 -12.14 14.74 0.67
CA THR A 205 -11.80 13.95 -0.52
C THR A 205 -12.00 12.46 -0.34
N ALA A 206 -11.81 11.93 0.87
CA ALA A 206 -12.01 10.51 1.14
C ALA A 206 -12.46 10.26 2.58
N TYR A 207 -13.21 9.20 2.80
CA TYR A 207 -13.58 8.70 4.13
C TYR A 207 -13.05 7.27 4.31
N ASN A 208 -12.28 7.05 5.38
CA ASN A 208 -11.80 5.72 5.71
C ASN A 208 -12.78 5.01 6.66
N HIS A 209 -13.23 3.85 6.22
CA HIS A 209 -14.03 2.95 7.04
C HIS A 209 -13.76 1.50 6.62
N ASN A 210 -12.78 0.88 7.24
CA ASN A 210 -12.34 -0.47 6.87
C ASN A 210 -13.42 -1.51 7.20
N LEU A 211 -13.53 -2.54 6.36
CA LEU A 211 -14.31 -3.74 6.65
C LEU A 211 -13.57 -4.69 7.59
N ASP A 212 -12.28 -4.49 7.76
CA ASP A 212 -11.31 -5.20 8.59
C ASP A 212 -11.03 -6.62 8.10
N THR A 213 -12.04 -7.45 7.90
CA THR A 213 -11.91 -8.85 7.47
C THR A 213 -13.13 -9.30 6.63
N SER A 214 -13.31 -10.60 6.39
CA SER A 214 -14.51 -11.13 5.76
C SER A 214 -15.76 -10.94 6.63
N ARG A 215 -16.93 -11.03 6.01
CA ARG A 215 -18.21 -11.03 6.73
C ARG A 215 -18.31 -12.16 7.73
N GLU A 216 -17.76 -13.32 7.39
CA GLU A 216 -17.82 -14.54 8.17
C GLU A 216 -16.92 -14.45 9.42
N HIS A 217 -15.73 -13.91 9.27
CA HIS A 217 -14.77 -13.76 10.38
C HIS A 217 -15.05 -12.54 11.26
N TYR A 218 -15.72 -11.51 10.74
CA TYR A 218 -15.94 -10.23 11.41
C TYR A 218 -16.53 -10.35 12.84
N PRO A 219 -17.55 -11.21 13.11
CA PRO A 219 -18.12 -11.33 14.45
C PRO A 219 -17.14 -11.85 15.52
N SER A 220 -16.07 -12.54 15.11
CA SER A 220 -15.02 -13.01 16.03
C SER A 220 -14.06 -11.90 16.47
N VAL A 221 -14.05 -10.78 15.73
CA VAL A 221 -13.15 -9.64 15.93
C VAL A 221 -13.84 -8.47 16.62
N ILE A 222 -15.11 -8.21 16.27
CA ILE A 222 -15.89 -7.07 16.74
C ILE A 222 -17.34 -7.51 16.99
N SER A 223 -17.88 -7.26 18.18
CA SER A 223 -19.26 -7.61 18.52
C SER A 223 -20.17 -6.39 18.71
N THR A 224 -19.60 -5.19 18.92
CA THR A 224 -20.33 -3.97 19.24
C THR A 224 -20.98 -3.28 18.03
N ARG A 225 -20.67 -3.73 16.81
CA ARG A 225 -21.33 -3.32 15.58
C ARG A 225 -21.29 -4.44 14.54
N THR A 226 -22.23 -4.41 13.63
CA THR A 226 -22.36 -5.40 12.56
C THR A 226 -21.53 -5.05 11.34
N TYR A 227 -21.27 -6.02 10.49
CA TYR A 227 -20.65 -5.82 9.19
C TYR A 227 -21.51 -4.95 8.26
N ASP A 228 -22.84 -5.09 8.36
CA ASP A 228 -23.78 -4.31 7.55
C ASP A 228 -23.80 -2.83 7.95
N GLU A 229 -23.64 -2.49 9.24
CA GLU A 229 -23.48 -1.10 9.67
C GLU A 229 -22.21 -0.45 9.06
N ARG A 230 -21.15 -1.23 8.84
CA ARG A 230 -19.97 -0.74 8.10
C ARG A 230 -20.29 -0.49 6.63
N LEU A 231 -20.94 -1.42 5.97
CA LEU A 231 -21.36 -1.26 4.56
C LEU A 231 -22.32 -0.07 4.40
N GLN A 232 -23.23 0.12 5.35
CA GLN A 232 -24.14 1.27 5.33
C GLN A 232 -23.39 2.60 5.43
N THR A 233 -22.36 2.67 6.29
CA THR A 233 -21.51 3.88 6.37
C THR A 233 -20.79 4.14 5.03
N LEU A 234 -20.26 3.09 4.36
CA LEU A 234 -19.66 3.24 3.03
C LEU A 234 -20.69 3.73 1.99
N SER A 235 -21.94 3.27 2.10
CA SER A 235 -23.02 3.74 1.23
C SER A 235 -23.31 5.22 1.41
N HIS A 236 -23.44 5.70 2.65
CA HIS A 236 -23.64 7.14 2.95
C HIS A 236 -22.48 8.00 2.40
N VAL A 237 -21.24 7.55 2.60
CA VAL A 237 -20.04 8.21 2.06
C VAL A 237 -20.11 8.32 0.54
N ARG A 238 -20.46 7.24 -0.14
CA ARG A 238 -20.56 7.19 -1.59
C ARG A 238 -21.68 8.08 -2.12
N GLN A 239 -22.85 8.05 -1.49
CA GLN A 239 -24.01 8.88 -1.86
C GLN A 239 -23.74 10.38 -1.70
N ALA A 240 -22.89 10.75 -0.74
CA ALA A 240 -22.43 12.12 -0.55
C ALA A 240 -21.33 12.55 -1.56
N GLY A 241 -20.93 11.69 -2.50
CA GLY A 241 -19.89 12.00 -3.49
C GLY A 241 -18.46 11.96 -2.94
N ILE A 242 -18.25 11.41 -1.76
CA ILE A 242 -16.92 11.26 -1.14
C ILE A 242 -16.29 9.94 -1.59
N ASN A 243 -14.99 9.95 -1.89
CA ASN A 243 -14.25 8.74 -2.20
C ASN A 243 -14.19 7.79 -0.98
N VAL A 244 -14.31 6.50 -1.26
CA VAL A 244 -14.25 5.46 -0.24
C VAL A 244 -12.79 4.99 -0.07
N CYS A 245 -12.34 4.91 1.18
CA CYS A 245 -11.13 4.23 1.58
C CYS A 245 -11.53 3.06 2.50
N SER A 246 -11.46 1.83 2.00
CA SER A 246 -11.89 0.66 2.75
C SER A 246 -11.07 -0.56 2.39
N GLY A 247 -10.56 -1.25 3.39
CA GLY A 247 -9.73 -2.45 3.26
C GLY A 247 -9.77 -3.30 4.51
N GLY A 248 -8.68 -4.02 4.77
CA GLY A 248 -8.63 -5.01 5.84
C GLY A 248 -7.37 -4.99 6.68
N ILE A 249 -7.41 -5.83 7.69
CA ILE A 249 -6.32 -6.13 8.61
C ILE A 249 -6.05 -7.64 8.50
N LEU A 250 -4.82 -8.00 8.19
CA LEU A 250 -4.37 -9.38 8.08
C LEU A 250 -3.65 -9.79 9.38
N GLY A 251 -3.94 -10.99 9.88
CA GLY A 251 -3.38 -11.52 11.12
C GLY A 251 -4.33 -11.43 12.31
N LEU A 252 -5.64 -11.29 12.07
CA LEU A 252 -6.70 -11.29 13.08
C LEU A 252 -7.09 -12.71 13.55
N GLY A 253 -6.41 -13.77 13.05
CA GLY A 253 -6.75 -15.17 13.25
C GLY A 253 -7.63 -15.74 12.14
N GLU A 254 -7.78 -15.01 11.07
CA GLU A 254 -8.52 -15.36 9.86
C GLU A 254 -7.77 -16.41 9.01
N THR A 255 -8.50 -17.00 8.07
CA THR A 255 -8.00 -17.96 7.07
C THR A 255 -7.79 -17.30 5.71
N PRO A 256 -7.11 -17.95 4.75
CA PRO A 256 -7.04 -17.49 3.36
C PRO A 256 -8.41 -17.26 2.71
N GLU A 257 -9.43 -18.03 3.08
CA GLU A 257 -10.81 -17.84 2.60
C GLU A 257 -11.43 -16.52 3.08
N ASP A 258 -10.98 -16.01 4.23
CA ASP A 258 -11.41 -14.72 4.73
C ASP A 258 -10.75 -13.56 3.95
N HIS A 259 -9.51 -13.73 3.49
CA HIS A 259 -8.88 -12.77 2.57
C HIS A 259 -9.65 -12.72 1.24
N VAL A 260 -10.03 -13.87 0.71
CA VAL A 260 -10.90 -13.98 -0.49
C VAL A 260 -12.25 -13.30 -0.22
N GLY A 261 -12.88 -13.57 0.92
CA GLY A 261 -14.17 -12.99 1.32
C GLY A 261 -14.14 -11.47 1.44
N LEU A 262 -13.08 -10.91 2.04
CA LEU A 262 -12.85 -9.47 2.11
C LEU A 262 -12.73 -8.85 0.71
N ILE A 263 -11.85 -9.41 -0.13
CA ILE A 263 -11.63 -8.92 -1.50
C ILE A 263 -12.93 -9.04 -2.31
N HIS A 264 -13.66 -10.14 -2.19
CA HIS A 264 -14.96 -10.32 -2.84
C HIS A 264 -15.92 -9.20 -2.46
N THR A 265 -16.12 -8.95 -1.16
CA THR A 265 -17.04 -7.90 -0.72
C THR A 265 -16.64 -6.53 -1.28
N VAL A 266 -15.36 -6.18 -1.23
CA VAL A 266 -14.89 -4.85 -1.66
C VAL A 266 -14.93 -4.70 -3.19
N SER A 267 -14.59 -5.75 -3.94
CA SER A 267 -14.56 -5.73 -5.41
C SER A 267 -15.95 -5.86 -6.06
N THR A 268 -16.98 -6.22 -5.28
CA THR A 268 -18.36 -6.30 -5.75
C THR A 268 -19.24 -5.16 -5.24
N LEU A 269 -18.65 -4.15 -4.55
CA LEU A 269 -19.38 -2.92 -4.27
C LEU A 269 -19.83 -2.24 -5.57
N PRO A 270 -20.93 -1.46 -5.57
CA PRO A 270 -21.41 -0.76 -6.76
C PRO A 270 -20.34 0.10 -7.46
N GLN A 271 -19.37 0.57 -6.71
CA GLN A 271 -18.16 1.21 -7.20
C GLN A 271 -17.00 0.78 -6.31
N HIS A 272 -15.86 0.40 -6.91
CA HIS A 272 -14.66 0.05 -6.14
C HIS A 272 -14.23 1.24 -5.25
N PRO A 273 -13.66 0.98 -4.07
CA PRO A 273 -13.05 2.03 -3.29
C PRO A 273 -11.88 2.64 -4.05
N GLU A 274 -11.70 3.94 -3.95
CA GLU A 274 -10.55 4.64 -4.51
C GLU A 274 -9.26 4.28 -3.79
N SER A 275 -9.35 3.80 -2.55
CA SER A 275 -8.19 3.30 -1.79
C SER A 275 -8.53 2.05 -1.00
N PHE A 276 -7.66 1.04 -1.11
CA PHE A 276 -7.73 -0.23 -0.39
C PHE A 276 -6.49 -0.38 0.50
N PRO A 277 -6.57 -0.03 1.81
CA PRO A 277 -5.48 -0.27 2.75
C PRO A 277 -5.38 -1.75 3.13
N VAL A 278 -4.16 -2.29 3.03
CA VAL A 278 -3.75 -3.59 3.54
C VAL A 278 -2.93 -3.35 4.80
N ASN A 279 -3.47 -3.71 5.94
CA ASN A 279 -2.80 -3.60 7.22
C ASN A 279 -2.30 -4.99 7.65
N ALA A 280 -1.06 -5.10 8.06
CA ALA A 280 -0.60 -6.25 8.85
C ALA A 280 -0.79 -5.92 10.33
N LEU A 281 -1.42 -6.83 11.07
CA LEU A 281 -1.68 -6.61 12.50
C LEU A 281 -0.37 -6.36 13.25
N VAL A 282 -0.37 -5.31 14.06
CA VAL A 282 0.64 -5.05 15.08
C VAL A 282 0.03 -5.44 16.43
N PRO A 283 0.47 -6.56 17.05
CA PRO A 283 -0.05 -6.97 18.34
C PRO A 283 0.23 -5.91 19.41
N ILE A 284 -0.82 -5.48 20.13
CA ILE A 284 -0.70 -4.48 21.19
C ILE A 284 -1.14 -5.14 22.50
N LYS A 285 -0.22 -5.19 23.47
CA LYS A 285 -0.47 -5.78 24.78
C LYS A 285 -1.62 -5.06 25.49
N GLY A 286 -2.41 -5.84 26.21
CA GLY A 286 -3.63 -5.37 26.86
C GLY A 286 -4.87 -5.41 25.97
N THR A 287 -4.73 -5.77 24.68
CA THR A 287 -5.87 -6.09 23.82
C THR A 287 -6.09 -7.59 23.77
N PRO A 288 -7.35 -8.08 23.63
CA PRO A 288 -7.65 -9.52 23.63
C PRO A 288 -6.85 -10.33 22.61
N LEU A 289 -6.59 -9.77 21.44
CA LEU A 289 -5.83 -10.43 20.39
C LEU A 289 -4.33 -10.26 20.59
N GLY A 290 -3.88 -9.08 21.02
CA GLY A 290 -2.47 -8.79 21.25
C GLY A 290 -1.86 -9.63 22.38
N ASP A 291 -2.64 -9.95 23.43
CA ASP A 291 -2.18 -10.79 24.54
C ASP A 291 -2.00 -12.27 24.14
N LYS A 292 -2.61 -12.70 23.05
CA LYS A 292 -2.50 -14.08 22.51
C LYS A 292 -1.35 -14.24 21.52
N LEU A 293 -0.79 -13.14 21.04
CA LEU A 293 0.20 -13.13 19.96
C LEU A 293 1.59 -12.75 20.49
N PRO A 294 2.68 -13.25 19.88
CA PRO A 294 4.03 -12.86 20.24
C PRO A 294 4.26 -11.36 20.02
N GLU A 295 4.78 -10.68 21.02
CA GLU A 295 5.15 -9.27 20.94
C GLU A 295 6.24 -9.04 19.88
N GLY A 296 6.13 -7.93 19.12
CA GLY A 296 7.12 -7.52 18.14
C GLY A 296 7.19 -8.40 16.87
N LYS A 297 6.34 -9.41 16.75
CA LYS A 297 6.28 -10.28 15.57
C LYS A 297 5.01 -10.03 14.77
N ARG A 298 5.15 -9.99 13.45
CA ARG A 298 4.01 -9.96 12.53
C ARG A 298 3.31 -11.34 12.58
N PRO A 299 2.02 -11.40 12.92
CA PRO A 299 1.30 -12.66 13.06
C PRO A 299 0.87 -13.28 11.73
N ILE A 300 1.05 -12.58 10.64
CA ILE A 300 0.71 -13.02 9.28
C ILE A 300 1.98 -13.19 8.43
N PRO A 301 2.16 -14.27 7.67
CA PRO A 301 3.31 -14.46 6.80
C PRO A 301 3.26 -13.47 5.63
N PHE A 302 4.44 -13.13 5.11
CA PHE A 302 4.57 -12.11 4.06
C PHE A 302 3.87 -12.51 2.76
N ASP A 303 3.91 -13.77 2.39
CA ASP A 303 3.26 -14.28 1.17
C ASP A 303 1.74 -14.03 1.18
N ALA A 304 1.07 -14.12 2.33
CA ALA A 304 -0.35 -13.79 2.46
C ALA A 304 -0.62 -12.29 2.20
N ILE A 305 0.27 -11.42 2.68
CA ILE A 305 0.18 -9.98 2.40
C ILE A 305 0.35 -9.72 0.89
N LEU A 306 1.37 -10.31 0.29
CA LEU A 306 1.67 -10.16 -1.13
C LEU A 306 0.54 -10.71 -2.00
N ARG A 307 -0.03 -11.89 -1.65
CA ARG A 307 -1.21 -12.46 -2.31
C ARG A 307 -2.41 -11.53 -2.24
N THR A 308 -2.69 -10.96 -1.07
CA THR A 308 -3.81 -10.04 -0.88
C THR A 308 -3.65 -8.78 -1.73
N ILE A 309 -2.44 -8.19 -1.77
CA ILE A 309 -2.13 -7.03 -2.61
C ILE A 309 -2.32 -7.36 -4.09
N ALA A 310 -1.74 -8.46 -4.55
CA ALA A 310 -1.78 -8.85 -5.95
C ALA A 310 -3.21 -9.21 -6.41
N THR A 311 -3.96 -9.94 -5.60
CA THR A 311 -5.37 -10.28 -5.88
C THR A 311 -6.24 -9.03 -5.90
N ALA A 312 -6.05 -8.11 -4.94
CA ALA A 312 -6.77 -6.83 -4.92
C ALA A 312 -6.47 -5.98 -6.17
N ARG A 313 -5.21 -5.97 -6.65
CA ARG A 313 -4.86 -5.27 -7.89
C ARG A 313 -5.55 -5.87 -9.11
N LEU A 314 -5.61 -7.19 -9.20
CA LEU A 314 -6.23 -7.91 -10.32
C LEU A 314 -7.76 -7.73 -10.34
N THR A 315 -8.39 -7.65 -9.19
CA THR A 315 -9.85 -7.49 -9.07
C THR A 315 -10.31 -6.04 -9.09
N MET A 316 -9.46 -5.10 -8.65
CA MET A 316 -9.74 -3.66 -8.55
C MET A 316 -8.60 -2.85 -9.20
N PRO A 317 -8.47 -2.87 -10.53
CA PRO A 317 -7.28 -2.38 -11.21
C PRO A 317 -7.01 -0.88 -11.06
N ALA A 318 -8.03 -0.04 -10.88
CA ALA A 318 -7.91 1.41 -10.73
C ALA A 318 -7.70 1.87 -9.28
N THR A 319 -7.93 1.00 -8.29
CA THR A 319 -7.84 1.31 -6.87
C THR A 319 -6.39 1.60 -6.44
N ILE A 320 -6.19 2.60 -5.58
CA ILE A 320 -4.91 2.83 -4.90
C ILE A 320 -4.78 1.80 -3.78
N ILE A 321 -3.84 0.86 -3.91
CA ILE A 321 -3.58 -0.16 -2.88
C ILE A 321 -2.47 0.32 -1.96
N ARG A 322 -2.77 0.39 -0.67
CA ARG A 322 -1.90 0.99 0.34
C ARG A 322 -1.31 -0.06 1.27
N ILE A 323 0.02 -0.07 1.40
CA ILE A 323 0.68 -0.73 2.53
C ILE A 323 0.50 0.18 3.74
N ALA A 324 -0.27 -0.30 4.72
CA ALA A 324 -0.70 0.51 5.85
C ALA A 324 -0.02 0.08 7.17
N ALA A 325 -0.75 -0.27 8.23
CA ALA A 325 -0.16 -0.69 9.49
C ALA A 325 0.73 -1.94 9.34
N GLY A 326 1.70 -2.09 10.25
CA GLY A 326 2.65 -3.21 10.24
C GLY A 326 3.79 -3.08 9.24
N ARG A 327 3.88 -1.99 8.51
CA ARG A 327 4.92 -1.74 7.52
C ARG A 327 6.33 -1.72 8.15
N THR A 328 6.47 -1.27 9.39
CA THR A 328 7.73 -1.30 10.15
C THR A 328 8.26 -2.71 10.42
N THR A 329 7.41 -3.74 10.30
CA THR A 329 7.80 -5.15 10.43
C THR A 329 8.21 -5.79 9.09
N MET A 330 8.16 -5.04 7.99
CA MET A 330 8.55 -5.48 6.66
C MET A 330 9.98 -5.02 6.36
N SER A 331 10.79 -5.92 5.82
CA SER A 331 12.06 -5.55 5.22
C SER A 331 11.86 -4.63 4.01
N GLU A 332 12.90 -3.90 3.63
CA GLU A 332 12.88 -3.08 2.42
C GLU A 332 12.56 -3.92 1.17
N ALA A 333 13.12 -5.12 1.06
CA ALA A 333 12.85 -6.04 -0.05
C ALA A 333 11.37 -6.47 -0.11
N GLU A 334 10.75 -6.77 1.03
CA GLU A 334 9.32 -7.10 1.10
C GLU A 334 8.46 -5.92 0.64
N GLN A 335 8.81 -4.69 1.04
CA GLN A 335 8.09 -3.49 0.61
C GLN A 335 8.18 -3.27 -0.91
N ILE A 336 9.39 -3.44 -1.48
CA ILE A 336 9.60 -3.33 -2.94
C ILE A 336 8.84 -4.42 -3.69
N LEU A 337 8.78 -5.66 -3.18
CA LEU A 337 7.94 -6.70 -3.76
C LEU A 337 6.46 -6.33 -3.74
N CYS A 338 5.97 -5.70 -2.67
CA CYS A 338 4.59 -5.20 -2.61
C CYS A 338 4.32 -4.13 -3.68
N PHE A 339 5.25 -3.17 -3.89
CA PHE A 339 5.12 -2.16 -4.95
C PHE A 339 5.17 -2.80 -6.34
N SER A 340 6.07 -3.76 -6.55
CA SER A 340 6.14 -4.53 -7.79
C SER A 340 4.84 -5.28 -8.08
N ALA A 341 4.21 -5.86 -7.05
CA ALA A 341 2.94 -6.57 -7.16
C ALA A 341 1.70 -5.66 -7.18
N GLY A 342 1.86 -4.34 -7.22
CA GLY A 342 0.77 -3.41 -7.47
C GLY A 342 0.31 -2.56 -6.30
N ALA A 343 0.98 -2.59 -5.13
CA ALA A 343 0.80 -1.54 -4.13
C ALA A 343 1.38 -0.23 -4.68
N ASN A 344 0.72 0.90 -4.40
CA ASN A 344 1.13 2.21 -4.88
C ASN A 344 0.83 3.34 -3.90
N ALA A 345 0.73 3.02 -2.61
CA ALA A 345 0.61 4.01 -1.55
C ALA A 345 1.20 3.50 -0.24
N VAL A 346 1.67 4.43 0.60
CA VAL A 346 2.18 4.16 1.94
C VAL A 346 1.67 5.19 2.94
N PHE A 347 1.69 4.82 4.23
CA PHE A 347 1.72 5.79 5.30
C PHE A 347 3.17 6.09 5.69
N THR A 348 3.46 7.37 5.87
CA THR A 348 4.78 7.91 6.22
C THR A 348 4.64 8.97 7.32
N GLY A 349 5.70 9.22 8.07
CA GLY A 349 5.72 10.18 9.17
C GLY A 349 6.16 9.55 10.47
N GLU A 350 5.97 10.26 11.60
CA GLU A 350 6.45 9.78 12.89
C GLU A 350 5.57 8.66 13.47
N LYS A 351 4.26 8.78 13.32
CA LYS A 351 3.29 7.85 13.94
C LYS A 351 2.16 7.49 13.00
N MET A 352 1.64 6.29 13.21
CA MET A 352 0.42 5.79 12.59
C MET A 352 -0.58 5.41 13.69
N LEU A 353 -1.55 6.29 13.98
CA LEU A 353 -2.49 6.19 15.12
C LEU A 353 -1.76 6.02 16.46
N THR A 354 -1.55 4.79 16.91
CA THR A 354 -0.94 4.45 18.20
C THR A 354 0.39 3.70 18.07
N THR A 355 0.84 3.43 16.85
CA THR A 355 2.10 2.73 16.55
C THR A 355 3.08 3.64 15.80
N GLU A 356 4.34 3.26 15.78
CA GLU A 356 5.35 3.93 14.97
C GLU A 356 5.07 3.73 13.47
N ALA A 357 5.43 4.72 12.67
CA ALA A 357 5.42 4.65 11.21
C ALA A 357 6.85 4.65 10.66
N VAL A 358 7.00 4.33 9.37
CA VAL A 358 8.27 4.55 8.68
C VAL A 358 8.42 6.06 8.45
N GLY A 359 9.55 6.62 8.88
CA GLY A 359 9.81 8.06 8.80
C GLY A 359 9.94 8.56 7.35
N TRP A 360 9.68 9.85 7.15
CA TRP A 360 9.78 10.49 5.82
C TRP A 360 11.15 10.31 5.17
N ASP A 361 12.24 10.47 5.94
CA ASP A 361 13.59 10.38 5.38
C ASP A 361 13.94 8.94 4.96
N THR A 362 13.47 7.95 5.70
CA THR A 362 13.61 6.53 5.34
C THR A 362 12.88 6.24 4.02
N ASP A 363 11.67 6.75 3.86
CA ASP A 363 10.88 6.58 2.64
C ASP A 363 11.51 7.31 1.45
N LYS A 364 11.99 8.53 1.64
CA LYS A 364 12.69 9.29 0.60
C LYS A 364 13.95 8.54 0.12
N ALA A 365 14.76 8.03 1.06
CA ALA A 365 15.97 7.26 0.73
C ALA A 365 15.64 5.97 -0.04
N MET A 366 14.61 5.24 0.38
CA MET A 366 14.14 4.06 -0.34
C MET A 366 13.62 4.43 -1.74
N PHE A 367 12.84 5.50 -1.87
CA PHE A 367 12.30 5.92 -3.16
C PHE A 367 13.42 6.34 -4.13
N GLU A 368 14.40 7.09 -3.66
CA GLU A 368 15.58 7.46 -4.46
C GLU A 368 16.36 6.23 -4.91
N LYS A 369 16.61 5.28 -4.02
CA LYS A 369 17.34 4.03 -4.29
C LYS A 369 16.68 3.18 -5.38
N TYR A 370 15.35 3.11 -5.40
CA TYR A 370 14.59 2.25 -6.31
C TYR A 370 13.91 2.99 -7.47
N GLY A 371 14.16 4.30 -7.63
CA GLY A 371 13.56 5.10 -8.70
C GLY A 371 12.05 5.28 -8.53
N LEU A 372 11.55 5.25 -7.29
CA LEU A 372 10.15 5.55 -6.98
C LEU A 372 9.98 7.07 -6.82
N VAL A 373 8.80 7.57 -7.12
CA VAL A 373 8.48 9.00 -7.03
C VAL A 373 7.16 9.22 -6.29
N PRO A 374 6.98 10.33 -5.56
CA PRO A 374 5.69 10.66 -4.98
C PRO A 374 4.62 10.81 -6.06
N MET A 375 3.47 10.17 -5.83
CA MET A 375 2.26 10.36 -6.66
C MET A 375 1.70 11.75 -6.38
N LYS A 376 1.25 12.46 -7.40
CA LYS A 376 0.61 13.79 -7.23
C LYS A 376 -0.71 13.67 -6.45
N SER A 377 -1.10 14.74 -5.76
CA SER A 377 -2.45 14.83 -5.18
C SER A 377 -3.51 14.64 -6.26
N PHE A 378 -4.58 13.93 -5.93
CA PHE A 378 -5.72 13.64 -6.80
C PHE A 378 -5.44 12.76 -8.02
N GLU A 379 -4.24 12.26 -8.20
CA GLU A 379 -3.94 11.26 -9.24
C GLU A 379 -4.72 9.97 -8.97
N ARG A 380 -5.34 9.43 -10.04
CA ARG A 380 -6.16 8.21 -9.96
C ARG A 380 -5.70 7.19 -10.98
N GLY A 381 -6.04 5.92 -10.73
CA GLY A 381 -5.80 4.84 -11.68
C GLY A 381 -6.77 4.93 -12.85
N GLU A 382 -6.22 5.03 -14.06
CA GLU A 382 -6.96 5.07 -15.31
C GLU A 382 -6.30 4.14 -16.32
N LEU A 383 -7.10 3.56 -17.22
CA LEU A 383 -6.56 2.72 -18.29
C LEU A 383 -5.67 3.59 -19.21
N ARG A 384 -4.38 3.24 -19.27
CA ARG A 384 -3.38 3.99 -20.02
C ARG A 384 -3.23 3.44 -21.43
N ASP A 385 -3.06 4.31 -22.40
CA ASP A 385 -2.60 3.92 -23.73
C ASP A 385 -1.10 3.57 -23.65
N MET A 386 -0.81 2.28 -23.68
CA MET A 386 0.56 1.77 -23.61
C MET A 386 1.37 1.95 -24.91
N LYS A 387 0.79 2.58 -25.95
CA LYS A 387 1.48 2.87 -27.22
C LYS A 387 2.44 4.05 -27.13
N GLY A 388 2.44 4.80 -26.04
CA GLY A 388 3.32 5.94 -25.81
C GLY A 388 4.37 5.65 -24.74
N LYS A 389 5.61 5.88 -25.08
CA LYS A 389 6.84 6.07 -24.28
C LYS A 389 6.78 5.67 -22.80
N LEU A 390 7.69 4.79 -22.39
CA LEU A 390 8.13 4.67 -20.99
C LEU A 390 8.64 6.05 -20.53
N GLU A 391 7.79 6.85 -19.92
CA GLU A 391 8.21 8.07 -19.25
C GLU A 391 8.99 7.68 -17.99
N ALA A 392 10.30 7.73 -18.09
CA ALA A 392 11.17 7.70 -16.94
C ALA A 392 11.10 9.07 -16.26
N SER A 393 10.18 9.23 -15.30
CA SER A 393 10.29 10.33 -14.36
C SER A 393 11.37 9.96 -13.34
N SER A 394 12.48 10.68 -13.36
CA SER A 394 13.49 10.55 -12.34
C SER A 394 13.06 11.31 -11.07
N TRP A 395 13.57 10.91 -9.91
CA TRP A 395 13.38 11.67 -8.67
C TRP A 395 13.92 13.12 -8.80
N ARG A 396 14.89 13.35 -9.71
CA ARG A 396 15.42 14.67 -10.03
C ARG A 396 14.38 15.57 -10.67
N ASP A 397 13.58 15.04 -11.61
CA ASP A 397 12.52 15.80 -12.28
C ASP A 397 11.43 16.27 -11.30
N VAL A 398 11.18 15.49 -10.23
CA VAL A 398 10.22 15.85 -9.17
C VAL A 398 10.79 16.93 -8.25
N LYS A 399 12.09 16.86 -7.93
CA LYS A 399 12.78 17.92 -7.17
C LYS A 399 12.79 19.23 -7.93
N ASP A 400 13.15 19.20 -9.21
CA ASP A 400 13.23 20.38 -10.06
C ASP A 400 11.84 21.03 -10.22
N ALA A 401 10.78 20.23 -10.33
CA ALA A 401 9.40 20.74 -10.38
C ALA A 401 8.97 21.37 -9.03
N ALA A 402 9.30 20.75 -7.91
CA ALA A 402 8.98 21.28 -6.59
C ALA A 402 9.76 22.56 -6.26
N GLU A 403 11.02 22.68 -6.72
CA GLU A 403 11.82 23.89 -6.57
C GLU A 403 11.31 25.01 -7.50
N GLN A 404 10.77 24.68 -8.67
CA GLN A 404 10.16 25.66 -9.59
C GLN A 404 8.83 26.18 -9.04
N ASP A 405 7.99 25.32 -8.48
CA ASP A 405 6.74 25.72 -7.81
C ASP A 405 7.02 26.54 -6.54
N GLY A 406 8.08 26.21 -5.78
CA GLY A 406 8.53 26.99 -4.63
C GLY A 406 9.09 28.36 -4.96
N LYS A 407 9.67 28.55 -6.15
CA LYS A 407 10.13 29.84 -6.66
C LYS A 407 9.01 30.72 -7.25
N ALA A 408 7.89 30.11 -7.64
CA ALA A 408 6.72 30.83 -8.10
C ALA A 408 5.90 31.46 -6.96
N VAL A 409 6.12 31.01 -5.70
CA VAL A 409 5.59 31.65 -4.49
C VAL A 409 6.73 32.45 -3.84
N GLY A 410 7.03 33.58 -4.43
CA GLY A 410 7.98 34.55 -3.88
C GLY A 410 7.51 35.01 -2.50
N LEU A 411 8.12 34.50 -1.45
CA LEU A 411 8.16 35.12 -0.15
C LEU A 411 9.33 36.10 -0.17
N GLU A 412 9.05 37.35 -0.54
CA GLU A 412 9.83 38.47 -0.05
C GLU A 412 9.64 38.54 1.48
N LEU A 413 10.73 38.50 2.19
CA LEU A 413 10.86 38.71 3.65
C LEU A 413 10.54 40.18 3.98
#